data_fcbd5cb42db80d3edd616c9f6f1ae471
#
_entry.id   fcbd5cb42db80d3edd616c9f6f1ae471
#
_cell.length_a   1.000
_cell.length_b   1.000
_cell.length_c   1.000
_cell.angle_alpha   90.00
_cell.angle_beta   90.00
_cell.angle_gamma   90.00
#
_symmetry.space_group_name_H-M   'P 1'
#
loop_
_entity.id
_entity.type
_entity.pdbx_description
1 polymer ?
#
loop_
_entity_poly.entity_id
_entity_poly.type
_entity_poly.pdbx_seq_one_letter_code
_entity_poly.pdbx_strand_id
1 'polypeptide(L)'
;TVLATSPIELSKAIYAGVPHSLRGMLWQLLSSSKDEELETQYKRYLNQPCSYDSAIRRDLNRTFPTQEFFRDAKGMGQGSLYHVVKAYALYDPECGYCQGMQFIVGPLLLNMPEEEAFCVLVHLMENYDLRGHFIPNMPSLQLRLFQFDRLVEDMLPMLHAHFLRCGIKSTMYASQWFMTLFSYRFPMEIVYRILDAVFSEGIDAVFRFAIALLRKNEDKLLTLDFENRLDFVKLNLTRVYFDISDDGKHKHSQISELVRDAFQVRITQFTLDTYANEFYDQVNAANRKELEMDSLRLLNRNLRLRVQSLEEQLSHLNTEHVQLVKRVVTEKLSHEEIAEELVRYKIMYAEAVLQNDKGRRPTQASTPTIPTP
;
A
#
# COMPACT_ATOMS: atom_id res chain seq x y z
N THR A 1 12.43 4.10 -39.76
CA THR A 1 13.03 5.18 -40.57
C THR A 1 12.11 6.39 -40.67
N VAL A 2 10.81 6.26 -40.89
CA VAL A 2 9.84 7.38 -40.86
C VAL A 2 9.66 7.89 -39.42
N LEU A 3 9.70 7.00 -38.42
CA LEU A 3 9.67 7.32 -37.00
C LEU A 3 10.81 8.26 -36.56
N ALA A 4 12.00 8.12 -37.15
CA ALA A 4 13.17 8.93 -36.84
C ALA A 4 13.21 10.27 -37.59
N THR A 5 12.48 10.42 -38.71
CA THR A 5 12.57 11.59 -39.59
C THR A 5 11.49 12.64 -39.39
N SER A 6 10.31 12.27 -38.90
CA SER A 6 9.18 13.20 -38.71
C SER A 6 8.26 12.83 -37.54
N PRO A 7 8.74 12.91 -36.30
CA PRO A 7 7.94 12.55 -35.11
C PRO A 7 6.67 13.42 -34.97
N ILE A 8 6.74 14.69 -35.38
CA ILE A 8 5.59 15.61 -35.31
C ILE A 8 4.50 15.22 -36.34
N GLU A 9 4.89 14.80 -37.55
CA GLU A 9 3.95 14.38 -38.57
C GLU A 9 3.31 13.04 -38.22
N LEU A 10 4.07 12.12 -37.63
CA LEU A 10 3.56 10.86 -37.12
C LEU A 10 2.53 11.11 -35.99
N SER A 11 2.83 11.92 -35.02
CA SER A 11 1.88 12.28 -33.94
C SER A 11 0.61 12.88 -34.54
N LYS A 12 0.71 13.83 -35.48
CA LYS A 12 -0.46 14.41 -36.15
C LYS A 12 -1.30 13.36 -36.86
N ALA A 13 -0.68 12.41 -37.59
CA ALA A 13 -1.38 11.34 -38.25
C ALA A 13 -2.09 10.39 -37.27
N ILE A 14 -1.45 10.04 -36.17
CA ILE A 14 -2.03 9.23 -35.09
C ILE A 14 -3.24 9.96 -34.49
N TYR A 15 -3.13 11.25 -34.21
CA TYR A 15 -4.24 12.04 -33.67
C TYR A 15 -5.39 12.21 -34.69
N ALA A 16 -5.10 12.27 -35.98
CA ALA A 16 -6.15 12.29 -37.04
C ALA A 16 -6.95 10.98 -37.07
N GLY A 17 -6.33 9.86 -36.70
CA GLY A 17 -6.95 8.54 -36.54
C GLY A 17 -6.23 7.44 -37.31
N VAL A 18 -5.98 6.35 -36.62
CA VAL A 18 -5.37 5.14 -37.17
C VAL A 18 -6.47 4.24 -37.72
N PRO A 19 -6.42 3.83 -39.01
CA PRO A 19 -7.34 2.84 -39.54
C PRO A 19 -7.25 1.52 -38.75
N HIS A 20 -8.39 0.86 -38.54
CA HIS A 20 -8.45 -0.37 -37.75
C HIS A 20 -7.51 -1.45 -38.31
N SER A 21 -7.47 -1.62 -39.64
CA SER A 21 -6.62 -2.63 -40.31
C SER A 21 -5.11 -2.42 -40.15
N LEU A 22 -4.67 -1.21 -39.79
CA LEU A 22 -3.25 -0.88 -39.62
C LEU A 22 -2.84 -0.79 -38.17
N ARG A 23 -3.80 -0.77 -37.24
CA ARG A 23 -3.56 -0.46 -35.83
C ARG A 23 -2.65 -1.48 -35.14
N GLY A 24 -2.91 -2.78 -35.34
CA GLY A 24 -2.06 -3.83 -34.77
C GLY A 24 -0.61 -3.73 -35.19
N MET A 25 -0.39 -3.55 -36.51
CA MET A 25 0.94 -3.36 -37.09
C MET A 25 1.62 -2.08 -36.55
N LEU A 26 0.86 -0.99 -36.45
CA LEU A 26 1.39 0.28 -35.89
C LEU A 26 1.81 0.13 -34.43
N TRP A 27 0.99 -0.51 -33.60
CA TRP A 27 1.31 -0.73 -32.19
C TRP A 27 2.57 -1.59 -32.00
N GLN A 28 2.72 -2.66 -32.77
CA GLN A 28 3.95 -3.47 -32.79
C GLN A 28 5.17 -2.66 -33.21
N LEU A 29 5.03 -1.82 -34.23
CA LEU A 29 6.12 -0.99 -34.73
C LEU A 29 6.53 0.06 -33.69
N LEU A 30 5.57 0.75 -33.06
CA LEU A 30 5.83 1.79 -32.06
C LEU A 30 6.43 1.21 -30.78
N SER A 31 5.95 0.06 -30.34
CA SER A 31 6.49 -0.65 -29.15
C SER A 31 7.77 -1.42 -29.43
N SER A 32 8.18 -1.55 -30.71
CA SER A 32 9.31 -2.39 -31.14
C SER A 32 9.19 -3.83 -30.63
N SER A 33 7.97 -4.35 -30.56
CA SER A 33 7.63 -5.62 -29.89
C SER A 33 7.76 -6.86 -30.77
N LYS A 34 8.20 -6.73 -32.02
CA LYS A 34 8.40 -7.91 -32.87
C LYS A 34 9.65 -8.63 -32.46
N ASP A 35 9.48 -9.79 -31.77
CA ASP A 35 10.55 -10.59 -31.18
C ASP A 35 10.23 -12.09 -31.34
N GLU A 36 11.00 -12.77 -32.22
CA GLU A 36 10.85 -14.20 -32.51
C GLU A 36 11.17 -15.09 -31.28
N GLU A 37 12.02 -14.61 -30.37
CA GLU A 37 12.34 -15.34 -29.15
C GLU A 37 11.14 -15.31 -28.18
N LEU A 38 10.52 -14.16 -27.99
CA LEU A 38 9.29 -14.04 -27.19
C LEU A 38 8.15 -14.87 -27.76
N GLU A 39 7.95 -14.88 -29.09
CA GLU A 39 6.94 -15.73 -29.74
C GLU A 39 7.20 -17.23 -29.50
N THR A 40 8.48 -17.64 -29.49
CA THR A 40 8.88 -19.02 -29.19
C THR A 40 8.64 -19.35 -27.74
N GLN A 41 8.95 -18.45 -26.83
CA GLN A 41 8.68 -18.58 -25.39
C GLN A 41 7.17 -18.66 -25.12
N TYR A 42 6.36 -17.84 -25.77
CA TYR A 42 4.90 -17.88 -25.69
C TYR A 42 4.38 -19.32 -25.95
N LYS A 43 4.79 -19.95 -27.04
CA LYS A 43 4.40 -21.33 -27.39
C LYS A 43 4.81 -22.36 -26.34
N ARG A 44 5.94 -22.14 -25.65
CA ARG A 44 6.38 -23.00 -24.53
C ARG A 44 5.49 -22.83 -23.30
N TYR A 45 5.12 -21.58 -22.96
CA TYR A 45 4.27 -21.30 -21.80
C TYR A 45 2.84 -21.86 -21.96
N LEU A 46 2.31 -21.95 -23.14
CA LEU A 46 0.99 -22.56 -23.37
C LEU A 46 0.90 -24.00 -22.88
N ASN A 47 2.00 -24.75 -22.95
CA ASN A 47 2.09 -26.16 -22.57
C ASN A 47 2.47 -26.37 -21.08
N GLN A 48 2.73 -25.29 -20.33
CA GLN A 48 3.11 -25.40 -18.93
C GLN A 48 1.87 -25.28 -18.00
N PRO A 49 1.87 -25.98 -16.83
CA PRO A 49 0.88 -25.76 -15.82
C PRO A 49 1.00 -24.34 -15.22
N CYS A 50 -0.13 -23.73 -14.88
CA CYS A 50 -0.17 -22.40 -14.28
C CYS A 50 -0.95 -22.44 -12.95
N SER A 51 -0.36 -21.95 -11.89
CA SER A 51 -1.01 -21.87 -10.57
C SER A 51 -2.22 -20.91 -10.55
N TYR A 52 -2.28 -19.99 -11.51
CA TYR A 52 -3.34 -18.98 -11.62
C TYR A 52 -4.52 -19.37 -12.51
N ASP A 53 -4.53 -20.58 -13.08
CA ASP A 53 -5.57 -21.07 -14.02
C ASP A 53 -6.99 -20.79 -13.54
N SER A 54 -7.28 -21.16 -12.31
CA SER A 54 -8.61 -21.01 -11.69
C SER A 54 -9.02 -19.54 -11.56
N ALA A 55 -8.08 -18.68 -11.19
CA ALA A 55 -8.30 -17.23 -11.05
C ALA A 55 -8.53 -16.57 -12.42
N ILE A 56 -7.69 -16.88 -13.40
CA ILE A 56 -7.81 -16.35 -14.76
C ILE A 56 -9.17 -16.73 -15.35
N ARG A 57 -9.56 -18.02 -15.34
CA ARG A 57 -10.83 -18.49 -15.90
C ARG A 57 -12.05 -17.86 -15.24
N ARG A 58 -12.03 -17.67 -13.94
CA ARG A 58 -13.12 -16.98 -13.22
C ARG A 58 -13.30 -15.54 -13.72
N ASP A 59 -12.22 -14.85 -13.99
CA ASP A 59 -12.26 -13.45 -14.40
C ASP A 59 -12.60 -13.28 -15.89
N LEU A 60 -12.27 -14.24 -16.73
CA LEU A 60 -12.63 -14.23 -18.15
C LEU A 60 -14.13 -14.13 -18.38
N ASN A 61 -14.94 -14.86 -17.60
CA ASN A 61 -16.40 -14.87 -17.75
C ASN A 61 -17.07 -13.50 -17.58
N ARG A 62 -16.39 -12.56 -16.93
CA ARG A 62 -16.86 -11.19 -16.68
C ARG A 62 -16.13 -10.13 -17.52
N THR A 63 -15.18 -10.56 -18.37
CA THR A 63 -14.35 -9.66 -19.17
C THR A 63 -15.02 -9.43 -20.53
N PHE A 64 -15.25 -8.17 -20.90
CA PHE A 64 -15.85 -7.74 -22.15
C PHE A 64 -17.15 -8.47 -22.55
N PRO A 65 -18.18 -8.52 -21.71
CA PRO A 65 -19.40 -9.29 -21.98
C PRO A 65 -20.20 -8.75 -23.17
N THR A 66 -19.97 -7.50 -23.57
CA THR A 66 -20.64 -6.84 -24.70
C THR A 66 -19.89 -6.98 -26.02
N GLN A 67 -18.62 -7.42 -25.99
CA GLN A 67 -17.82 -7.59 -27.20
C GLN A 67 -18.09 -8.96 -27.83
N GLU A 68 -18.48 -8.97 -29.07
CA GLU A 68 -18.86 -10.20 -29.79
C GLU A 68 -17.75 -11.24 -29.77
N PHE A 69 -16.51 -10.82 -30.02
CA PHE A 69 -15.33 -11.70 -30.02
C PHE A 69 -15.09 -12.43 -28.69
N PHE A 70 -15.43 -11.82 -27.56
CA PHE A 70 -15.21 -12.39 -26.21
C PHE A 70 -16.48 -12.95 -25.57
N ARG A 71 -17.65 -12.83 -26.22
CA ARG A 71 -18.95 -13.22 -25.62
C ARG A 71 -19.07 -14.73 -25.42
N ASP A 72 -18.57 -15.53 -26.37
CA ASP A 72 -18.65 -16.97 -26.27
C ASP A 72 -17.59 -17.52 -25.31
N ALA A 73 -18.04 -18.11 -24.20
CA ALA A 73 -17.15 -18.69 -23.17
C ALA A 73 -16.28 -19.86 -23.70
N LYS A 74 -16.68 -20.48 -24.81
CA LYS A 74 -15.91 -21.53 -25.49
C LYS A 74 -15.33 -21.06 -26.82
N GLY A 75 -15.51 -19.79 -27.16
CA GLY A 75 -15.04 -19.19 -28.39
C GLY A 75 -13.54 -18.93 -28.39
N MET A 76 -13.02 -18.68 -29.59
CA MET A 76 -11.59 -18.37 -29.80
C MET A 76 -11.15 -17.15 -28.97
N GLY A 77 -11.97 -16.11 -28.86
CA GLY A 77 -11.61 -14.88 -28.16
C GLY A 77 -11.29 -15.07 -26.68
N GLN A 78 -12.12 -15.83 -25.96
CA GLN A 78 -11.82 -16.17 -24.54
C GLN A 78 -10.64 -17.13 -24.41
N GLY A 79 -10.46 -18.05 -25.37
CA GLY A 79 -9.29 -18.92 -25.43
C GLY A 79 -8.01 -18.11 -25.60
N SER A 80 -7.96 -17.22 -26.56
CA SER A 80 -6.82 -16.33 -26.82
C SER A 80 -6.51 -15.44 -25.63
N LEU A 81 -7.54 -14.86 -25.02
CA LEU A 81 -7.37 -14.03 -23.82
C LEU A 81 -6.77 -14.81 -22.65
N TYR A 82 -7.25 -16.05 -22.44
CA TYR A 82 -6.68 -16.96 -21.46
C TYR A 82 -5.21 -17.27 -21.73
N HIS A 83 -4.89 -17.62 -22.98
CA HIS A 83 -3.54 -18.01 -23.39
C HIS A 83 -2.52 -16.89 -23.15
N VAL A 84 -2.83 -15.67 -23.59
CA VAL A 84 -1.91 -14.53 -23.45
C VAL A 84 -1.72 -14.17 -21.98
N VAL A 85 -2.79 -14.10 -21.18
CA VAL A 85 -2.69 -13.79 -19.75
C VAL A 85 -1.94 -14.88 -18.99
N LYS A 86 -2.20 -16.17 -19.29
CA LYS A 86 -1.46 -17.30 -18.72
C LYS A 86 0.01 -17.25 -19.06
N ALA A 87 0.34 -16.99 -20.32
CA ALA A 87 1.72 -16.91 -20.78
C ALA A 87 2.48 -15.79 -20.06
N TYR A 88 1.86 -14.62 -19.91
CA TYR A 88 2.48 -13.51 -19.17
C TYR A 88 2.67 -13.83 -17.68
N ALA A 89 1.70 -14.47 -17.02
CA ALA A 89 1.84 -14.88 -15.63
C ALA A 89 2.98 -15.89 -15.38
N LEU A 90 3.34 -16.67 -16.40
CA LEU A 90 4.50 -17.60 -16.36
C LEU A 90 5.80 -16.90 -16.77
N TYR A 91 5.73 -15.90 -17.66
CA TYR A 91 6.87 -15.09 -18.08
C TYR A 91 7.43 -14.24 -16.94
N ASP A 92 6.55 -13.59 -16.17
CA ASP A 92 6.93 -12.75 -15.04
C ASP A 92 6.31 -13.28 -13.71
N PRO A 93 7.00 -14.23 -13.04
CA PRO A 93 6.48 -14.84 -11.81
C PRO A 93 6.34 -13.88 -10.62
N GLU A 94 7.08 -12.76 -10.58
CA GLU A 94 6.95 -11.74 -9.54
C GLU A 94 5.62 -10.98 -9.66
N CYS A 95 5.22 -10.67 -10.89
CA CYS A 95 3.94 -10.09 -11.20
C CYS A 95 2.82 -11.15 -11.10
N GLY A 96 3.07 -12.33 -11.65
CA GLY A 96 2.11 -13.42 -11.74
C GLY A 96 0.85 -12.99 -12.48
N TYR A 97 -0.32 -13.42 -11.96
CA TYR A 97 -1.61 -12.93 -12.44
C TYR A 97 -2.21 -11.92 -11.47
N CYS A 98 -2.51 -10.75 -11.97
CA CYS A 98 -3.26 -9.73 -11.27
C CYS A 98 -4.57 -9.43 -12.00
N GLN A 99 -5.66 -9.28 -11.24
CA GLN A 99 -6.97 -8.92 -11.80
C GLN A 99 -6.88 -7.56 -12.52
N GLY A 100 -7.32 -7.53 -13.77
CA GLY A 100 -7.29 -6.33 -14.60
C GLY A 100 -6.40 -6.47 -15.84
N MET A 101 -5.42 -7.37 -15.85
CA MET A 101 -4.54 -7.62 -17.01
C MET A 101 -5.31 -7.97 -18.28
N GLN A 102 -6.39 -8.75 -18.14
CA GLN A 102 -7.22 -9.14 -19.27
C GLN A 102 -7.85 -7.95 -20.00
N PHE A 103 -8.05 -6.82 -19.32
CA PHE A 103 -8.57 -5.60 -19.95
C PHE A 103 -7.52 -4.87 -20.80
N ILE A 104 -6.23 -5.11 -20.56
CA ILE A 104 -5.15 -4.62 -21.42
C ILE A 104 -5.00 -5.52 -22.63
N VAL A 105 -5.07 -6.84 -22.43
CA VAL A 105 -4.90 -7.84 -23.48
C VAL A 105 -6.05 -7.82 -24.49
N GLY A 106 -7.28 -7.58 -24.04
CA GLY A 106 -8.46 -7.59 -24.91
C GLY A 106 -8.35 -6.67 -26.14
N PRO A 107 -8.07 -5.37 -25.96
CA PRO A 107 -7.85 -4.47 -27.11
C PRO A 107 -6.72 -4.90 -28.04
N LEU A 108 -5.66 -5.55 -27.54
CA LEU A 108 -4.57 -6.08 -28.36
C LEU A 108 -5.07 -7.21 -29.25
N LEU A 109 -5.77 -8.20 -28.67
CA LEU A 109 -6.33 -9.34 -29.41
C LEU A 109 -7.41 -8.97 -30.44
N LEU A 110 -8.06 -7.83 -30.26
CA LEU A 110 -8.99 -7.30 -31.27
C LEU A 110 -8.26 -6.70 -32.49
N ASN A 111 -6.93 -6.51 -32.43
CA ASN A 111 -6.14 -5.87 -33.49
C ASN A 111 -4.96 -6.74 -33.97
N MET A 112 -4.62 -7.85 -33.30
CA MET A 112 -3.49 -8.71 -33.68
C MET A 112 -3.65 -10.14 -33.12
N PRO A 113 -2.91 -11.15 -33.68
CA PRO A 113 -2.87 -12.52 -33.19
C PRO A 113 -2.30 -12.64 -31.76
N GLU A 114 -2.49 -13.81 -31.14
CA GLU A 114 -2.10 -14.09 -29.73
C GLU A 114 -0.61 -13.89 -29.47
N GLU A 115 0.24 -14.41 -30.33
CA GLU A 115 1.70 -14.33 -30.20
C GLU A 115 2.18 -12.88 -30.21
N GLU A 116 1.65 -12.10 -31.17
CA GLU A 116 1.97 -10.68 -31.29
C GLU A 116 1.43 -9.88 -30.10
N ALA A 117 0.20 -10.19 -29.64
CA ALA A 117 -0.41 -9.56 -28.46
C ALA A 117 0.38 -9.85 -27.19
N PHE A 118 0.95 -11.05 -27.04
CA PHE A 118 1.85 -11.39 -25.95
C PHE A 118 3.14 -10.54 -25.99
N CYS A 119 3.79 -10.44 -27.15
CA CYS A 119 5.00 -9.61 -27.29
C CYS A 119 4.72 -8.14 -26.98
N VAL A 120 3.61 -7.59 -27.49
CA VAL A 120 3.20 -6.21 -27.18
C VAL A 120 2.91 -6.04 -25.70
N LEU A 121 2.25 -7.00 -25.05
CA LEU A 121 1.99 -6.96 -23.61
C LEU A 121 3.30 -6.92 -22.80
N VAL A 122 4.28 -7.77 -23.11
CA VAL A 122 5.59 -7.77 -22.47
C VAL A 122 6.22 -6.39 -22.55
N HIS A 123 6.27 -5.82 -23.75
CA HIS A 123 6.85 -4.48 -23.95
C HIS A 123 6.05 -3.37 -23.25
N LEU A 124 4.72 -3.45 -23.18
CA LEU A 124 3.91 -2.49 -22.39
C LEU A 124 4.27 -2.56 -20.91
N MET A 125 4.47 -3.76 -20.38
CA MET A 125 4.83 -3.95 -18.99
C MET A 125 6.23 -3.42 -18.68
N GLU A 126 7.22 -3.72 -19.53
CA GLU A 126 8.63 -3.41 -19.28
C GLU A 126 9.00 -1.98 -19.72
N ASN A 127 8.66 -1.59 -20.93
CA ASN A 127 9.15 -0.36 -21.56
C ASN A 127 8.24 0.85 -21.33
N TYR A 128 6.96 0.62 -20.99
CA TYR A 128 5.98 1.68 -20.72
C TYR A 128 5.66 1.82 -19.22
N ASP A 129 6.47 1.21 -18.32
CA ASP A 129 6.32 1.25 -16.85
C ASP A 129 4.93 0.80 -16.35
N LEU A 130 4.27 -0.09 -17.11
CA LEU A 130 2.97 -0.61 -16.72
C LEU A 130 3.09 -1.75 -15.68
N ARG A 131 4.21 -2.48 -15.66
CA ARG A 131 4.50 -3.57 -14.74
C ARG A 131 4.33 -3.14 -13.27
N GLY A 132 4.78 -1.94 -12.93
CA GLY A 132 4.65 -1.38 -11.58
C GLY A 132 3.21 -1.14 -11.11
N HIS A 133 2.20 -1.31 -11.99
CA HIS A 133 0.78 -1.30 -11.62
C HIS A 133 0.28 -2.67 -11.12
N PHE A 134 1.04 -3.75 -11.33
CA PHE A 134 0.60 -5.13 -11.09
C PHE A 134 1.47 -5.91 -10.10
N ILE A 135 2.70 -5.48 -9.87
CA ILE A 135 3.55 -6.08 -8.83
C ILE A 135 3.05 -5.73 -7.41
N PRO A 136 3.48 -6.46 -6.37
CA PRO A 136 3.06 -6.20 -4.99
C PRO A 136 3.22 -4.73 -4.59
N ASN A 137 2.23 -4.22 -3.85
CA ASN A 137 2.11 -2.81 -3.46
C ASN A 137 1.88 -1.81 -4.60
N MET A 138 1.86 -2.22 -5.87
CA MET A 138 1.53 -1.38 -7.04
C MET A 138 2.24 0.00 -7.03
N PRO A 139 3.57 0.06 -6.90
CA PRO A 139 4.29 1.32 -6.66
C PRO A 139 4.08 2.36 -7.76
N SER A 140 4.11 1.96 -9.03
CA SER A 140 3.88 2.90 -10.14
C SER A 140 2.41 3.37 -10.19
N LEU A 141 1.45 2.53 -9.80
CA LEU A 141 0.05 2.97 -9.70
C LEU A 141 -0.12 4.03 -8.60
N GLN A 142 0.48 3.82 -7.43
CA GLN A 142 0.41 4.81 -6.34
C GLN A 142 1.04 6.14 -6.75
N LEU A 143 2.19 6.10 -7.38
CA LEU A 143 2.85 7.30 -7.92
C LEU A 143 1.95 8.02 -8.95
N ARG A 144 1.41 7.28 -9.93
CA ARG A 144 0.55 7.89 -10.95
C ARG A 144 -0.74 8.47 -10.39
N LEU A 145 -1.35 7.84 -9.40
CA LEU A 145 -2.52 8.40 -8.72
C LEU A 145 -2.17 9.68 -7.96
N PHE A 146 -1.00 9.75 -7.33
CA PHE A 146 -0.53 10.97 -6.69
C PHE A 146 -0.26 12.08 -7.72
N GLN A 147 0.45 11.78 -8.80
CA GLN A 147 0.68 12.72 -9.92
C GLN A 147 -0.65 13.21 -10.50
N PHE A 148 -1.62 12.33 -10.65
CA PHE A 148 -2.95 12.68 -11.14
C PHE A 148 -3.70 13.61 -10.18
N ASP A 149 -3.66 13.37 -8.87
CA ASP A 149 -4.25 14.28 -7.87
C ASP A 149 -3.64 15.67 -7.96
N ARG A 150 -2.31 15.77 -8.11
CA ARG A 150 -1.61 17.06 -8.29
C ARG A 150 -2.00 17.75 -9.59
N LEU A 151 -2.12 16.99 -10.70
CA LEU A 151 -2.59 17.54 -11.97
C LEU A 151 -4.03 18.06 -11.89
N VAL A 152 -4.92 17.35 -11.18
CA VAL A 152 -6.30 17.81 -10.95
C VAL A 152 -6.32 19.07 -10.09
N GLU A 153 -5.48 19.15 -9.07
CA GLU A 153 -5.33 20.35 -8.23
C GLU A 153 -4.89 21.57 -9.06
N ASP A 154 -3.88 21.41 -9.88
CA ASP A 154 -3.30 22.50 -10.67
C ASP A 154 -4.18 22.94 -11.85
N MET A 155 -4.82 21.98 -12.54
CA MET A 155 -5.55 22.24 -13.78
C MET A 155 -7.07 22.41 -13.60
N LEU A 156 -7.64 21.86 -12.52
CA LEU A 156 -9.07 21.85 -12.20
C LEU A 156 -9.29 22.17 -10.70
N PRO A 157 -8.79 23.32 -10.19
CA PRO A 157 -8.74 23.60 -8.75
C PRO A 157 -10.13 23.63 -8.09
N MET A 158 -11.15 24.08 -8.80
CA MET A 158 -12.54 24.10 -8.29
C MET A 158 -13.06 22.68 -8.08
N LEU A 159 -12.82 21.79 -9.05
CA LEU A 159 -13.22 20.39 -8.98
C LEU A 159 -12.42 19.66 -7.88
N HIS A 160 -11.12 19.89 -7.79
CA HIS A 160 -10.27 19.33 -6.74
C HIS A 160 -10.76 19.72 -5.34
N ALA A 161 -10.95 21.02 -5.08
CA ALA A 161 -11.47 21.49 -3.80
C ALA A 161 -12.85 20.90 -3.48
N HIS A 162 -13.69 20.70 -4.50
CA HIS A 162 -15.00 20.09 -4.34
C HIS A 162 -14.90 18.60 -4.01
N PHE A 163 -14.05 17.84 -4.68
CA PHE A 163 -13.79 16.43 -4.39
C PHE A 163 -13.24 16.24 -2.98
N LEU A 164 -12.29 17.07 -2.54
CA LEU A 164 -11.77 17.03 -1.17
C LEU A 164 -12.87 17.25 -0.12
N ARG A 165 -13.74 18.27 -0.30
CA ARG A 165 -14.86 18.53 0.62
C ARG A 165 -15.83 17.36 0.70
N CYS A 166 -16.02 16.64 -0.40
CA CYS A 166 -16.90 15.48 -0.47
C CYS A 166 -16.21 14.16 -0.09
N GLY A 167 -14.91 14.16 0.24
CA GLY A 167 -14.16 12.95 0.57
C GLY A 167 -13.92 12.01 -0.62
N ILE A 168 -14.02 12.51 -1.88
CA ILE A 168 -13.77 11.75 -3.09
C ILE A 168 -12.27 11.78 -3.36
N LYS A 169 -11.63 10.60 -3.35
CA LYS A 169 -10.21 10.42 -3.69
C LYS A 169 -10.07 9.86 -5.09
N SER A 170 -9.00 10.20 -5.80
CA SER A 170 -8.67 9.64 -7.12
C SER A 170 -8.63 8.11 -7.10
N THR A 171 -8.18 7.51 -6.00
CA THR A 171 -8.18 6.05 -5.82
C THR A 171 -9.54 5.39 -5.96
N MET A 172 -10.64 6.12 -5.75
CA MET A 172 -12.00 5.57 -5.84
C MET A 172 -12.49 5.40 -7.29
N TYR A 173 -11.90 6.12 -8.23
CA TYR A 173 -12.34 6.12 -9.64
C TYR A 173 -11.21 5.96 -10.65
N ALA A 174 -10.07 6.64 -10.45
CA ALA A 174 -9.00 6.66 -11.43
C ALA A 174 -8.10 5.42 -11.40
N SER A 175 -8.04 4.65 -10.30
CA SER A 175 -7.25 3.42 -10.23
C SER A 175 -7.55 2.47 -11.37
N GLN A 176 -8.82 2.28 -11.70
CA GLN A 176 -9.21 1.42 -12.81
C GLN A 176 -8.80 1.98 -14.17
N TRP A 177 -8.80 3.31 -14.35
CA TRP A 177 -8.36 3.94 -15.59
C TRP A 177 -6.89 3.66 -15.87
N PHE A 178 -6.04 3.84 -14.87
CA PHE A 178 -4.60 3.62 -14.99
C PHE A 178 -4.26 2.13 -15.09
N MET A 179 -4.89 1.26 -14.29
CA MET A 179 -4.64 -0.18 -14.34
C MET A 179 -5.06 -0.84 -15.65
N THR A 180 -6.12 -0.35 -16.29
CA THR A 180 -6.71 -1.01 -17.45
C THR A 180 -6.61 -0.17 -18.72
N LEU A 181 -5.88 0.95 -18.69
CA LEU A 181 -5.80 1.91 -19.79
C LEU A 181 -7.20 2.26 -20.34
N PHE A 182 -8.13 2.51 -19.40
CA PHE A 182 -9.55 2.80 -19.63
C PHE A 182 -10.40 1.65 -20.18
N SER A 183 -9.82 0.50 -20.55
CA SER A 183 -10.53 -0.59 -21.25
C SER A 183 -11.64 -1.24 -20.43
N TYR A 184 -11.62 -1.09 -19.10
CA TYR A 184 -12.61 -1.74 -18.23
C TYR A 184 -14.04 -1.21 -18.42
N ARG A 185 -14.19 0.08 -18.69
CA ARG A 185 -15.51 0.75 -18.69
C ARG A 185 -15.79 1.57 -19.95
N PHE A 186 -14.77 1.93 -20.70
CA PHE A 186 -14.94 2.83 -21.83
C PHE A 186 -15.22 2.07 -23.14
N PRO A 187 -15.96 2.66 -24.07
CA PRO A 187 -16.15 2.10 -25.40
C PRO A 187 -14.82 1.86 -26.10
N MET A 188 -14.72 0.74 -26.84
CA MET A 188 -13.47 0.33 -27.50
C MET A 188 -12.91 1.37 -28.45
N GLU A 189 -13.78 2.13 -29.11
CA GLU A 189 -13.37 3.21 -30.00
C GLU A 189 -12.57 4.30 -29.30
N ILE A 190 -12.91 4.61 -28.03
CA ILE A 190 -12.12 5.52 -27.19
C ILE A 190 -10.83 4.84 -26.73
N VAL A 191 -10.91 3.58 -26.30
CA VAL A 191 -9.77 2.81 -25.82
C VAL A 191 -8.69 2.73 -26.91
N TYR A 192 -9.07 2.47 -28.14
CA TYR A 192 -8.13 2.45 -29.26
C TYR A 192 -7.40 3.78 -29.44
N ARG A 193 -8.10 4.90 -29.29
CA ARG A 193 -7.49 6.23 -29.39
C ARG A 193 -6.52 6.53 -28.26
N ILE A 194 -6.84 6.06 -27.05
CA ILE A 194 -5.95 6.17 -25.89
C ILE A 194 -4.70 5.31 -26.12
N LEU A 195 -4.86 4.07 -26.58
CA LEU A 195 -3.73 3.19 -26.87
C LEU A 195 -2.87 3.70 -28.03
N ASP A 196 -3.48 4.26 -29.10
CA ASP A 196 -2.76 4.94 -30.18
C ASP A 196 -1.82 6.03 -29.62
N ALA A 197 -2.30 6.84 -28.65
CA ALA A 197 -1.52 7.86 -27.96
C ALA A 197 -0.46 7.26 -27.00
N VAL A 198 -0.82 6.24 -26.25
CA VAL A 198 0.12 5.55 -25.32
C VAL A 198 1.29 4.95 -26.09
N PHE A 199 1.05 4.24 -27.18
CA PHE A 199 2.13 3.66 -27.97
C PHE A 199 3.01 4.70 -28.66
N SER A 200 2.48 5.89 -28.98
CA SER A 200 3.25 6.94 -29.64
C SER A 200 4.02 7.86 -28.69
N GLU A 201 3.52 8.09 -27.49
CA GLU A 201 4.04 9.13 -26.57
C GLU A 201 4.36 8.61 -25.15
N GLY A 202 4.06 7.35 -24.90
CA GLY A 202 4.24 6.75 -23.58
C GLY A 202 2.98 6.75 -22.71
N ILE A 203 3.08 6.09 -21.58
CA ILE A 203 1.97 5.88 -20.63
C ILE A 203 1.40 7.21 -20.09
N ASP A 204 2.18 8.28 -20.08
CA ASP A 204 1.78 9.58 -19.57
C ASP A 204 0.65 10.22 -20.39
N ALA A 205 0.42 9.74 -21.63
CA ALA A 205 -0.75 10.11 -22.42
C ALA A 205 -2.08 9.85 -21.66
N VAL A 206 -2.12 8.85 -20.78
CA VAL A 206 -3.28 8.51 -19.95
C VAL A 206 -3.74 9.69 -19.09
N PHE A 207 -2.81 10.47 -18.54
CA PHE A 207 -3.14 11.68 -17.76
C PHE A 207 -3.90 12.71 -18.57
N ARG A 208 -3.51 12.92 -19.83
CA ARG A 208 -4.16 13.91 -20.69
C ARG A 208 -5.61 13.55 -20.97
N PHE A 209 -5.89 12.28 -21.27
CA PHE A 209 -7.26 11.81 -21.45
C PHE A 209 -8.07 11.91 -20.15
N ALA A 210 -7.48 11.55 -19.00
CA ALA A 210 -8.13 11.66 -17.70
C ALA A 210 -8.52 13.11 -17.36
N ILE A 211 -7.59 14.06 -17.55
CA ILE A 211 -7.85 15.49 -17.30
C ILE A 211 -8.88 16.04 -18.30
N ALA A 212 -8.76 15.71 -19.60
CA ALA A 212 -9.73 16.16 -20.61
C ALA A 212 -11.15 15.70 -20.28
N LEU A 213 -11.32 14.43 -19.88
CA LEU A 213 -12.61 13.88 -19.45
C LEU A 213 -13.19 14.60 -18.22
N LEU A 214 -12.37 14.89 -17.21
CA LEU A 214 -12.83 15.63 -16.04
C LEU A 214 -13.18 17.09 -16.40
N ARG A 215 -12.32 17.77 -17.16
CA ARG A 215 -12.51 19.15 -17.61
C ARG A 215 -13.82 19.32 -18.41
N LYS A 216 -14.09 18.41 -19.33
CA LYS A 216 -15.31 18.45 -20.15
C LYS A 216 -16.59 18.28 -19.35
N ASN A 217 -16.50 17.61 -18.20
CA ASN A 217 -17.64 17.33 -17.32
C ASN A 217 -17.61 18.18 -16.02
N GLU A 218 -16.70 19.16 -15.90
CA GLU A 218 -16.47 19.89 -14.64
C GLU A 218 -17.75 20.53 -14.09
N ASP A 219 -18.46 21.31 -14.89
CA ASP A 219 -19.71 21.98 -14.48
C ASP A 219 -20.73 20.99 -13.92
N LYS A 220 -20.90 19.85 -14.59
CA LYS A 220 -21.82 18.80 -14.16
C LYS A 220 -21.36 18.13 -12.87
N LEU A 221 -20.09 17.85 -12.75
CA LEU A 221 -19.49 17.23 -11.56
C LEU A 221 -19.60 18.13 -10.32
N LEU A 222 -19.57 19.45 -10.49
CA LEU A 222 -19.76 20.43 -9.40
C LEU A 222 -21.19 20.45 -8.88
N THR A 223 -22.18 20.10 -9.69
CA THR A 223 -23.61 20.16 -9.30
C THR A 223 -24.15 18.87 -8.69
N LEU A 224 -23.50 17.71 -8.92
CA LEU A 224 -23.96 16.42 -8.43
C LEU A 224 -23.66 16.22 -6.93
N ASP A 225 -24.51 15.45 -6.23
CA ASP A 225 -24.24 14.95 -4.88
C ASP A 225 -23.14 13.85 -4.88
N PHE A 226 -22.75 13.37 -3.71
CA PHE A 226 -21.62 12.44 -3.56
C PHE A 226 -21.83 11.12 -4.35
N GLU A 227 -22.96 10.45 -4.16
CA GLU A 227 -23.22 9.13 -4.77
C GLU A 227 -23.34 9.23 -6.28
N ASN A 228 -24.20 10.16 -6.76
CA ASN A 228 -24.41 10.39 -8.18
C ASN A 228 -23.13 10.86 -8.90
N ARG A 229 -22.27 11.62 -8.20
CA ARG A 229 -21.00 12.09 -8.74
C ARG A 229 -20.01 10.93 -8.93
N LEU A 230 -19.86 10.08 -7.92
CA LEU A 230 -18.97 8.93 -8.00
C LEU A 230 -19.41 7.96 -9.09
N ASP A 231 -20.69 7.70 -9.20
CA ASP A 231 -21.26 6.88 -10.28
C ASP A 231 -21.11 7.57 -11.64
N PHE A 232 -21.28 8.88 -11.71
CA PHE A 232 -21.09 9.64 -12.94
C PHE A 232 -19.62 9.54 -13.42
N VAL A 233 -18.65 9.72 -12.53
CA VAL A 233 -17.22 9.61 -12.85
C VAL A 233 -16.87 8.19 -13.30
N LYS A 234 -17.46 7.16 -12.70
CA LYS A 234 -17.17 5.77 -13.04
C LYS A 234 -17.82 5.30 -14.35
N LEU A 235 -19.00 5.81 -14.68
CA LEU A 235 -19.85 5.18 -15.70
C LEU A 235 -20.25 6.12 -16.85
N ASN A 236 -20.22 7.43 -16.64
CA ASN A 236 -20.92 8.37 -17.51
C ASN A 236 -20.05 9.48 -18.12
N LEU A 237 -18.75 9.55 -17.77
CA LEU A 237 -17.84 10.61 -18.25
C LEU A 237 -17.76 10.69 -19.77
N THR A 238 -17.84 9.55 -20.44
CA THR A 238 -17.73 9.49 -21.91
C THR A 238 -19.00 9.91 -22.62
N ARG A 239 -20.16 9.97 -21.92
CA ARG A 239 -21.46 10.26 -22.56
C ARG A 239 -21.45 11.58 -23.31
N VAL A 240 -20.72 12.57 -22.82
CA VAL A 240 -20.60 13.89 -23.46
C VAL A 240 -20.00 13.81 -24.86
N TYR A 241 -19.24 12.76 -25.14
CA TYR A 241 -18.64 12.50 -26.47
C TYR A 241 -19.43 11.50 -27.31
N PHE A 242 -20.52 10.95 -26.80
CA PHE A 242 -21.41 9.97 -27.46
C PHE A 242 -22.86 10.45 -27.52
N ASP A 243 -23.11 11.74 -27.48
CA ASP A 243 -24.46 12.25 -27.40
C ASP A 243 -25.31 11.74 -28.57
N ILE A 244 -26.44 11.17 -28.20
CA ILE A 244 -27.34 10.38 -29.04
C ILE A 244 -28.14 11.32 -29.94
N SER A 245 -27.57 11.68 -31.08
CA SER A 245 -28.38 12.01 -32.23
C SER A 245 -28.45 10.78 -33.13
N ASP A 246 -29.63 10.40 -33.56
CA ASP A 246 -29.97 9.18 -34.29
C ASP A 246 -29.23 8.95 -35.61
N ASP A 247 -28.32 9.83 -35.99
CA ASP A 247 -27.52 9.76 -37.21
C ASP A 247 -26.09 9.27 -36.93
N GLY A 248 -25.82 7.99 -37.23
CA GLY A 248 -24.53 7.33 -37.01
C GLY A 248 -23.27 8.00 -37.59
N LYS A 249 -23.40 9.16 -38.25
CA LYS A 249 -22.29 9.97 -38.78
C LYS A 249 -21.58 10.84 -37.72
N HIS A 250 -22.21 11.16 -36.60
CA HIS A 250 -21.63 12.03 -35.58
C HIS A 250 -20.72 11.34 -34.56
N LYS A 251 -20.75 9.98 -34.48
CA LYS A 251 -19.93 9.21 -33.53
C LYS A 251 -18.42 9.44 -33.69
N HIS A 252 -17.92 9.48 -34.90
CA HIS A 252 -16.49 9.70 -35.13
C HIS A 252 -16.04 11.14 -34.89
N SER A 253 -16.90 12.13 -35.08
CA SER A 253 -16.61 13.54 -34.83
C SER A 253 -16.37 13.80 -33.33
N GLN A 254 -17.16 13.18 -32.49
CA GLN A 254 -17.07 13.38 -31.02
C GLN A 254 -15.85 12.69 -30.40
N ILE A 255 -15.45 11.52 -30.85
CA ILE A 255 -14.21 10.85 -30.43
C ILE A 255 -12.98 11.67 -30.84
N SER A 256 -12.99 12.26 -32.01
CA SER A 256 -11.94 13.18 -32.48
C SER A 256 -11.88 14.45 -31.64
N GLU A 257 -13.00 14.88 -31.05
CA GLU A 257 -13.06 15.98 -30.10
C GLU A 257 -12.35 15.60 -28.78
N LEU A 258 -12.64 14.42 -28.21
CA LEU A 258 -11.93 13.91 -27.01
C LEU A 258 -10.42 13.88 -27.24
N VAL A 259 -9.97 13.37 -28.37
CA VAL A 259 -8.53 13.33 -28.71
C VAL A 259 -7.96 14.74 -28.79
N ARG A 260 -8.67 15.69 -29.40
CA ARG A 260 -8.25 17.09 -29.47
C ARG A 260 -8.20 17.74 -28.09
N ASP A 261 -9.21 17.51 -27.26
CA ASP A 261 -9.27 18.02 -25.89
C ASP A 261 -8.10 17.46 -25.05
N ALA A 262 -7.80 16.16 -25.15
CA ALA A 262 -6.66 15.53 -24.50
C ALA A 262 -5.32 16.12 -25.00
N PHE A 263 -5.19 16.38 -26.30
CA PHE A 263 -3.98 16.98 -26.85
C PHE A 263 -3.74 18.43 -26.41
N GLN A 264 -4.81 19.16 -26.09
CA GLN A 264 -4.70 20.52 -25.53
C GLN A 264 -4.22 20.54 -24.07
N VAL A 265 -4.31 19.42 -23.37
CA VAL A 265 -3.77 19.29 -22.02
C VAL A 265 -2.25 19.22 -22.06
N ARG A 266 -1.60 20.29 -21.62
CA ARG A 266 -0.14 20.38 -21.63
C ARG A 266 0.41 19.87 -20.29
N ILE A 267 1.05 18.72 -20.34
CA ILE A 267 1.78 18.12 -19.23
C ILE A 267 3.22 17.95 -19.69
N THR A 268 4.16 18.45 -18.91
CA THR A 268 5.59 18.30 -19.20
C THR A 268 6.21 17.22 -18.33
N GLN A 269 7.25 16.57 -18.81
CA GLN A 269 8.00 15.59 -18.02
C GLN A 269 8.52 16.24 -16.71
N PHE A 270 9.00 17.47 -16.79
CA PHE A 270 9.45 18.22 -15.61
C PHE A 270 8.35 18.34 -14.53
N THR A 271 7.10 18.56 -14.92
CA THR A 271 5.96 18.61 -13.98
C THR A 271 5.76 17.26 -13.31
N LEU A 272 5.77 16.17 -14.09
CA LEU A 272 5.60 14.82 -13.56
C LEU A 272 6.76 14.41 -12.64
N ASP A 273 7.99 14.75 -13.00
CA ASP A 273 9.17 14.49 -12.18
C ASP A 273 9.14 15.29 -10.87
N THR A 274 8.64 16.54 -10.90
CA THR A 274 8.44 17.34 -9.68
C THR A 274 7.47 16.67 -8.73
N TYR A 275 6.33 16.20 -9.23
CA TYR A 275 5.35 15.46 -8.41
C TYR A 275 5.87 14.10 -7.94
N ALA A 276 6.68 13.43 -8.76
CA ALA A 276 7.32 12.18 -8.35
C ALA A 276 8.28 12.39 -7.16
N ASN A 277 9.09 13.44 -7.21
CA ASN A 277 9.98 13.79 -6.10
C ASN A 277 9.18 14.11 -4.83
N GLU A 278 8.12 14.90 -4.95
CA GLU A 278 7.21 15.20 -3.82
C GLU A 278 6.60 13.90 -3.23
N PHE A 279 6.15 12.99 -4.07
CA PHE A 279 5.62 11.69 -3.65
C PHE A 279 6.66 10.88 -2.86
N TYR A 280 7.87 10.74 -3.39
CA TYR A 280 8.93 9.99 -2.71
C TYR A 280 9.36 10.64 -1.40
N ASP A 281 9.40 11.96 -1.32
CA ASP A 281 9.68 12.68 -0.08
C ASP A 281 8.61 12.42 0.98
N GLN A 282 7.33 12.41 0.59
CA GLN A 282 6.23 12.08 1.50
C GLN A 282 6.28 10.62 1.97
N VAL A 283 6.54 9.67 1.07
CA VAL A 283 6.68 8.25 1.40
C VAL A 283 7.86 8.03 2.35
N ASN A 284 9.02 8.65 2.06
CA ASN A 284 10.20 8.53 2.91
C ASN A 284 9.98 9.14 4.29
N ALA A 285 9.27 10.26 4.38
CA ALA A 285 8.92 10.88 5.65
C ALA A 285 7.94 10.01 6.46
N ALA A 286 6.96 9.38 5.79
CA ALA A 286 6.02 8.46 6.42
C ALA A 286 6.72 7.20 6.94
N ASN A 287 7.58 6.57 6.14
CA ASN A 287 8.36 5.39 6.53
C ASN A 287 9.29 5.69 7.72
N ARG A 288 9.93 6.88 7.72
CA ARG A 288 10.78 7.30 8.86
C ARG A 288 9.99 7.42 10.16
N LYS A 289 8.80 8.03 10.10
CA LYS A 289 7.90 8.11 11.26
C LYS A 289 7.45 6.74 11.74
N GLU A 290 7.15 5.82 10.84
CA GLU A 290 6.75 4.45 11.19
C GLU A 290 7.88 3.70 11.91
N LEU A 291 9.10 3.74 11.37
CA LEU A 291 10.29 3.16 12.00
C LEU A 291 10.57 3.76 13.39
N GLU A 292 10.42 5.08 13.55
CA GLU A 292 10.55 5.76 14.84
C GLU A 292 9.47 5.29 15.82
N MET A 293 8.23 5.20 15.40
CA MET A 293 7.12 4.69 16.22
C MET A 293 7.36 3.26 16.67
N ASP A 294 7.86 2.38 15.78
CA ASP A 294 8.14 1.00 16.15
C ASP A 294 9.32 0.88 17.12
N SER A 295 10.36 1.70 16.95
CA SER A 295 11.47 1.79 17.89
C SER A 295 11.01 2.25 19.28
N LEU A 296 10.12 3.25 19.33
CA LEU A 296 9.52 3.75 20.57
C LEU A 296 8.61 2.71 21.25
N ARG A 297 7.84 1.96 20.47
CA ARG A 297 7.01 0.84 20.97
C ARG A 297 7.87 -0.25 21.60
N LEU A 298 8.97 -0.62 20.95
CA LEU A 298 9.92 -1.61 21.47
C LEU A 298 10.58 -1.13 22.76
N LEU A 299 11.05 0.13 22.80
CA LEU A 299 11.62 0.74 23.99
C LEU A 299 10.62 0.77 25.15
N ASN A 300 9.39 1.19 24.90
CA ASN A 300 8.32 1.22 25.90
C ASN A 300 8.03 -0.17 26.48
N ARG A 301 8.00 -1.20 25.64
CA ARG A 301 7.86 -2.59 26.08
C ARG A 301 9.02 -3.01 27.01
N ASN A 302 10.25 -2.70 26.63
CA ASN A 302 11.44 -3.03 27.45
C ASN A 302 11.43 -2.28 28.77
N LEU A 303 11.06 -1.00 28.78
CA LEU A 303 10.94 -0.22 30.01
C LEU A 303 9.85 -0.77 30.95
N ARG A 304 8.70 -1.18 30.43
CA ARG A 304 7.64 -1.81 31.22
C ARG A 304 8.12 -3.10 31.91
N LEU A 305 8.82 -3.96 31.16
CA LEU A 305 9.40 -5.18 31.72
C LEU A 305 10.43 -4.86 32.83
N ARG A 306 11.23 -3.80 32.63
CA ARG A 306 12.19 -3.36 33.63
C ARG A 306 11.53 -2.81 34.89
N VAL A 307 10.46 -2.01 34.73
CA VAL A 307 9.67 -1.51 35.86
C VAL A 307 9.08 -2.68 36.66
N GLN A 308 8.44 -3.63 35.98
CA GLN A 308 7.88 -4.82 36.63
C GLN A 308 8.96 -5.60 37.43
N SER A 309 10.12 -5.83 36.82
CA SER A 309 11.23 -6.50 37.52
C SER A 309 11.72 -5.72 38.76
N LEU A 310 11.78 -4.39 38.67
CA LEU A 310 12.16 -3.55 39.78
C LEU A 310 11.09 -3.55 40.90
N GLU A 311 9.80 -3.55 40.53
CA GLU A 311 8.70 -3.67 41.50
C GLU A 311 8.72 -5.01 42.24
N GLU A 312 9.01 -6.12 41.55
CA GLU A 312 9.19 -7.44 42.14
C GLU A 312 10.39 -7.46 43.13
N GLN A 313 11.54 -6.88 42.74
CA GLN A 313 12.72 -6.77 43.59
C GLN A 313 12.43 -5.91 44.81
N LEU A 314 11.72 -4.80 44.65
CA LEU A 314 11.33 -3.91 45.74
C LEU A 314 10.38 -4.61 46.72
N SER A 315 9.42 -5.38 46.21
CA SER A 315 8.51 -6.19 47.03
C SER A 315 9.26 -7.24 47.84
N HIS A 316 10.23 -7.94 47.23
CA HIS A 316 11.08 -8.91 47.93
C HIS A 316 11.90 -8.26 49.01
N LEU A 317 12.58 -7.15 48.70
CA LEU A 317 13.39 -6.39 49.69
C LEU A 317 12.55 -5.88 50.86
N ASN A 318 11.35 -5.36 50.60
CA ASN A 318 10.43 -4.94 51.67
C ASN A 318 10.02 -6.12 52.56
N THR A 319 9.80 -7.31 51.98
CA THR A 319 9.47 -8.51 52.77
C THR A 319 10.65 -8.92 53.67
N GLU A 320 11.87 -8.92 53.13
CA GLU A 320 13.09 -9.19 53.94
C GLU A 320 13.30 -8.16 55.05
N HIS A 321 13.09 -6.88 54.73
CA HIS A 321 13.20 -5.81 55.70
C HIS A 321 12.19 -5.97 56.85
N VAL A 322 10.93 -6.28 56.55
CA VAL A 322 9.91 -6.56 57.58
C VAL A 322 10.29 -7.76 58.43
N GLN A 323 10.85 -8.84 57.86
CA GLN A 323 11.32 -10.00 58.60
C GLN A 323 12.51 -9.66 59.52
N LEU A 324 13.45 -8.83 59.01
CA LEU A 324 14.59 -8.36 59.83
C LEU A 324 14.13 -7.51 61.00
N VAL A 325 13.23 -6.56 60.76
CA VAL A 325 12.66 -5.72 61.84
C VAL A 325 11.96 -6.59 62.87
N LYS A 326 11.16 -7.58 62.47
CA LYS A 326 10.53 -8.53 63.40
C LYS A 326 11.57 -9.27 64.25
N ARG A 327 12.65 -9.78 63.63
CA ARG A 327 13.72 -10.45 64.36
C ARG A 327 14.37 -9.54 65.40
N VAL A 328 14.76 -8.33 65.01
CA VAL A 328 15.35 -7.34 65.92
C VAL A 328 14.44 -7.00 67.08
N VAL A 329 13.12 -6.83 66.80
CA VAL A 329 12.14 -6.57 67.86
C VAL A 329 12.03 -7.77 68.85
N THR A 330 11.96 -8.99 68.29
CA THR A 330 11.88 -10.22 69.08
C THR A 330 13.14 -10.40 69.94
N GLU A 331 14.34 -10.17 69.40
CA GLU A 331 15.61 -10.23 70.19
C GLU A 331 15.68 -9.16 71.25
N LYS A 332 15.21 -7.92 70.95
CA LYS A 332 15.12 -6.88 72.04
C LYS A 332 14.20 -7.29 73.19
N LEU A 333 13.00 -7.82 72.81
CA LEU A 333 12.07 -8.27 73.89
C LEU A 333 12.64 -9.42 74.68
N SER A 334 13.31 -10.40 74.11
CA SER A 334 13.97 -11.49 74.82
C SER A 334 15.13 -10.98 75.66
N HIS A 335 15.90 -9.99 75.27
CA HIS A 335 16.92 -9.34 76.07
C HIS A 335 16.35 -8.57 77.27
N GLU A 336 15.20 -7.90 77.06
CA GLU A 336 14.50 -7.22 78.16
C GLU A 336 13.97 -8.21 79.21
N GLU A 337 13.36 -9.33 78.75
CA GLU A 337 12.90 -10.42 79.60
C GLU A 337 14.06 -11.01 80.44
N ILE A 338 15.21 -11.32 79.80
CA ILE A 338 16.40 -11.83 80.44
C ILE A 338 16.94 -10.79 81.49
N ALA A 339 16.92 -9.51 81.11
CA ALA A 339 17.35 -8.44 82.04
C ALA A 339 16.43 -8.33 83.28
N GLU A 340 15.11 -8.43 83.09
CA GLU A 340 14.15 -8.47 84.21
C GLU A 340 14.33 -9.70 85.08
N GLU A 341 14.53 -10.89 84.48
CA GLU A 341 14.83 -12.09 85.26
C GLU A 341 16.13 -11.94 86.03
N LEU A 342 17.18 -11.37 85.43
CA LEU A 342 18.46 -11.11 86.13
C LEU A 342 18.28 -10.18 87.32
N VAL A 343 17.44 -9.15 87.16
CA VAL A 343 17.10 -8.26 88.32
C VAL A 343 16.35 -9.00 89.38
N ARG A 344 15.39 -9.88 89.04
CA ARG A 344 14.66 -10.74 89.98
C ARG A 344 15.61 -11.66 90.75
N TYR A 345 16.51 -12.33 90.00
CA TYR A 345 17.52 -13.19 90.63
C TYR A 345 18.44 -12.40 91.55
N LYS A 346 18.88 -11.20 91.22
CA LYS A 346 19.70 -10.32 92.10
C LYS A 346 18.95 -9.92 93.35
N ILE A 347 17.66 -9.61 93.25
CA ILE A 347 16.83 -9.29 94.40
C ILE A 347 16.69 -10.52 95.33
N MET A 348 16.32 -11.69 94.77
CA MET A 348 16.20 -12.93 95.49
C MET A 348 17.52 -13.32 96.17
N TYR A 349 18.65 -13.15 95.51
CA TYR A 349 19.98 -13.40 96.05
C TYR A 349 20.27 -12.43 97.21
N ALA A 350 20.00 -11.17 97.05
CA ALA A 350 20.17 -10.18 98.12
C ALA A 350 19.28 -10.48 99.31
N GLU A 351 18.02 -10.88 99.12
CA GLU A 351 17.13 -11.32 100.20
C GLU A 351 17.63 -12.58 100.94
N ALA A 352 18.11 -13.56 100.15
CA ALA A 352 18.70 -14.78 100.75
C ALA A 352 19.97 -14.51 101.52
N VAL A 353 20.83 -13.59 101.06
CA VAL A 353 22.02 -13.14 101.83
C VAL A 353 21.60 -12.42 103.08
N LEU A 354 20.61 -11.53 103.01
CA LEU A 354 20.08 -10.83 104.22
C LEU A 354 19.40 -11.76 105.22
N GLN A 355 18.77 -12.83 104.82
CA GLN A 355 18.21 -13.86 105.68
C GLN A 355 19.31 -14.71 106.35
N ASN A 356 20.38 -15.01 105.61
CA ASN A 356 21.54 -15.73 106.14
C ASN A 356 22.33 -14.91 107.16
N ASP A 357 22.44 -13.58 107.00
CA ASP A 357 23.08 -12.68 107.98
C ASP A 357 22.24 -12.48 109.26
N LYS A 358 20.91 -12.58 109.13
CA LYS A 358 20.03 -12.55 110.36
C LYS A 358 20.12 -13.83 111.18
N GLY A 359 20.66 -14.92 110.64
CA GLY A 359 20.84 -16.18 111.32
C GLY A 359 22.18 -16.32 112.11
N ARG A 360 23.11 -15.39 111.95
CA ARG A 360 24.40 -15.40 112.67
C ARG A 360 24.44 -14.31 113.74
N ARG A 361 24.26 -14.69 115.00
CA ARG A 361 24.68 -13.88 116.15
C ARG A 361 26.22 -13.76 116.18
N PRO A 362 26.77 -12.64 116.66
CA PRO A 362 28.18 -12.33 116.51
C PRO A 362 29.05 -13.07 117.48
N THR A 363 30.13 -13.71 117.06
CA THR A 363 31.32 -13.99 117.82
C THR A 363 32.50 -13.27 117.19
N GLN A 364 33.18 -12.53 118.04
CA GLN A 364 34.28 -11.59 117.90
C GLN A 364 35.38 -11.89 116.90
N ALA A 365 35.76 -10.81 116.26
CA ALA A 365 37.14 -10.39 115.92
C ALA A 365 38.09 -11.33 115.23
N SER A 366 38.47 -10.91 114.05
CA SER A 366 39.88 -10.66 113.66
C SER A 366 39.97 -10.21 112.21
N THR A 367 40.58 -9.09 111.97
CA THR A 367 41.07 -8.59 110.71
C THR A 367 42.05 -9.58 110.08
N PRO A 368 42.10 -9.75 108.75
CA PRO A 368 43.21 -9.13 108.00
C PRO A 368 42.86 -8.64 106.58
N THR A 369 43.52 -7.55 106.26
CA THR A 369 44.27 -7.16 105.02
C THR A 369 43.75 -7.47 103.67
N ILE A 370 43.62 -6.41 102.87
CA ILE A 370 43.47 -6.25 101.42
C ILE A 370 44.64 -6.91 100.68
N PRO A 371 44.42 -7.37 99.41
CA PRO A 371 45.01 -6.64 98.30
C PRO A 371 44.08 -6.48 97.07
N THR A 372 44.13 -5.29 96.60
CA THR A 372 43.94 -4.97 95.15
C THR A 372 45.05 -5.55 94.29
N PRO A 373 44.99 -5.63 92.97
CA PRO A 373 44.31 -4.67 92.08
C PRO A 373 43.14 -5.22 91.24
#